data_b77fc2d0171277085a5ac667af8c0d9b
#
_entry.id   b77fc2d0171277085a5ac667af8c0d9b
#
_cell.length_a   1.000
_cell.length_b   1.000
_cell.length_c   1.000
_cell.angle_alpha   90.00
_cell.angle_beta   90.00
_cell.angle_gamma   90.00
#
_symmetry.space_group_name_H-M   'P 1'
#
loop_
_entity.id
_entity.type
_entity.pdbx_description
1 polymer ?
#
loop_
_entity_poly.entity_id
_entity_poly.type
_entity_poly.pdbx_seq_one_letter_code
_entity_poly.pdbx_strand_id
1 'polypeptide(L)'
;MISPKQKKILAFPYSKYDAIICDGAVRSGKTSLMMWAFVSWAMENFSGQSFGICGKTVDSCTKNIIVPFTVMTLAKEKYTLRWRSSHKILEVRRGAVTNYFEVFGGKDESSYTLIQGRTLAGVLLDEVVLMPRSFVEQALTRCSVDGAKLWFSCNPDNPMHWFYTDWIKRARERNALYLHFEMTDNPGLSQKTLERYQTMFSGVFYDRYVRGKWCVAEGLVYDFGEEQITDDVPQNGEYYISVDYGTLNPFSAGLWCIDGGKAVRIAEYYYSGRDSKVQKTDEDYCDAIIKLAGGKPVRSVIVDPSAASFITALRRRGNFSVREAKNDVLDGIRLTYRMLKNGQIKIHKNCKDAIREFGLYRWDDKSTTDKPIKENDHAMDDIRYFANTILRRRFKVDRLED
;
A
#
# COMPACT_ATOMS: atom_id res chain seq x y z
N MET A 1 10.07 14.58 23.14
CA MET A 1 8.94 14.44 24.12
C MET A 1 8.20 13.14 23.73
N ILE A 2 7.63 12.39 24.68
CA ILE A 2 6.93 11.12 24.45
C ILE A 2 5.53 11.24 25.02
N SER A 3 4.49 10.83 24.26
CA SER A 3 3.10 10.92 24.69
C SER A 3 2.75 9.87 25.78
N PRO A 4 1.64 10.03 26.53
CA PRO A 4 1.20 9.04 27.51
C PRO A 4 0.94 7.65 26.91
N LYS A 5 0.40 7.56 25.68
CA LYS A 5 0.20 6.28 24.99
C LYS A 5 1.54 5.65 24.59
N GLN A 6 2.48 6.46 24.09
CA GLN A 6 3.82 6.01 23.78
C GLN A 6 4.59 5.49 24.99
N LYS A 7 4.42 6.09 26.18
CA LYS A 7 4.98 5.56 27.44
C LYS A 7 4.46 4.16 27.78
N LYS A 8 3.21 3.84 27.44
CA LYS A 8 2.64 2.50 27.66
C LYS A 8 3.28 1.44 26.78
N ILE A 9 3.74 1.78 25.56
CA ILE A 9 4.53 0.86 24.71
C ILE A 9 5.83 0.49 25.43
N LEU A 10 6.54 1.48 25.97
CA LEU A 10 7.79 1.25 26.71
C LEU A 10 7.60 0.46 28.01
N ALA A 11 6.43 0.59 28.64
CA ALA A 11 6.09 -0.13 29.88
C ALA A 11 5.57 -1.56 29.64
N PHE A 12 5.12 -1.87 28.41
CA PHE A 12 4.56 -3.18 28.06
C PHE A 12 5.47 -4.37 28.41
N PRO A 13 6.80 -4.35 28.15
CA PRO A 13 7.68 -5.44 28.52
C PRO A 13 7.58 -5.90 29.98
N TYR A 14 7.32 -4.96 30.87
CA TYR A 14 7.26 -5.18 32.33
C TYR A 14 5.82 -5.42 32.84
N SER A 15 4.88 -5.54 31.93
CA SER A 15 3.48 -5.80 32.26
C SER A 15 3.16 -7.29 32.26
N LYS A 16 1.99 -7.63 32.81
CA LYS A 16 1.47 -9.01 32.81
C LYS A 16 0.86 -9.45 31.45
N TYR A 17 0.82 -8.57 30.46
CA TYR A 17 0.25 -8.87 29.16
C TYR A 17 1.23 -9.69 28.32
N ASP A 18 0.70 -10.66 27.54
CA ASP A 18 1.47 -11.49 26.62
C ASP A 18 1.59 -10.83 25.24
N ALA A 19 0.66 -9.94 24.91
CA ALA A 19 0.63 -9.23 23.65
C ALA A 19 0.40 -7.73 23.82
N ILE A 20 0.88 -6.95 22.84
CA ILE A 20 0.52 -5.54 22.67
C ILE A 20 -0.01 -5.31 21.26
N ILE A 21 -1.10 -4.59 21.13
CA ILE A 21 -1.71 -4.16 19.87
C ILE A 21 -1.74 -2.65 19.83
N CYS A 22 -1.00 -2.06 18.90
CA CYS A 22 -0.98 -0.64 18.62
C CYS A 22 -1.59 -0.37 17.25
N ASP A 23 -2.85 0.04 17.21
CA ASP A 23 -3.51 0.45 15.98
C ASP A 23 -3.71 1.97 15.90
N GLY A 24 -4.17 2.45 14.76
CA GLY A 24 -4.58 3.85 14.61
C GLY A 24 -3.86 4.58 13.49
N ALA A 25 -3.92 5.92 13.53
CA ALA A 25 -3.48 6.81 12.47
C ALA A 25 -2.01 6.62 12.04
N VAL A 26 -1.72 6.93 10.79
CA VAL A 26 -0.34 6.97 10.26
C VAL A 26 0.48 8.05 10.98
N ARG A 27 1.81 7.92 10.97
CA ARG A 27 2.74 8.89 11.58
C ARG A 27 2.54 9.14 13.09
N SER A 28 1.78 8.32 13.78
CA SER A 28 1.61 8.41 15.25
C SER A 28 2.84 7.93 16.05
N GLY A 29 3.88 7.44 15.38
CA GLY A 29 5.13 7.01 15.99
C GLY A 29 5.09 5.59 16.59
N LYS A 30 4.08 4.77 16.25
CA LYS A 30 3.91 3.40 16.74
C LYS A 30 5.12 2.52 16.44
N THR A 31 5.42 2.31 15.16
CA THR A 31 6.42 1.34 14.66
C THR A 31 7.82 1.59 15.23
N SER A 32 8.33 2.82 15.15
CA SER A 32 9.67 3.14 15.64
C SER A 32 9.84 2.89 17.14
N LEU A 33 8.81 3.24 17.92
CA LEU A 33 8.86 3.06 19.37
C LEU A 33 8.65 1.60 19.76
N MET A 34 7.80 0.87 19.04
CA MET A 34 7.63 -0.58 19.25
C MET A 34 8.92 -1.33 18.93
N MET A 35 9.59 -1.01 17.84
CA MET A 35 10.88 -1.62 17.51
C MET A 35 11.93 -1.36 18.60
N TRP A 36 12.01 -0.11 19.09
CA TRP A 36 12.90 0.22 20.21
C TRP A 36 12.58 -0.59 21.46
N ALA A 37 11.31 -0.65 21.86
CA ALA A 37 10.88 -1.37 23.06
C ALA A 37 11.06 -2.88 22.91
N PHE A 38 10.77 -3.44 21.72
CA PHE A 38 10.96 -4.85 21.39
C PHE A 38 12.42 -5.29 21.52
N VAL A 39 13.33 -4.53 20.88
CA VAL A 39 14.76 -4.84 20.96
C VAL A 39 15.29 -4.65 22.39
N SER A 40 14.88 -3.58 23.07
CA SER A 40 15.33 -3.33 24.45
C SER A 40 14.90 -4.46 25.39
N TRP A 41 13.64 -4.91 25.30
CA TRP A 41 13.12 -6.04 26.05
C TRP A 41 13.88 -7.34 25.73
N ALA A 42 14.10 -7.63 24.45
CA ALA A 42 14.84 -8.82 24.02
C ALA A 42 16.26 -8.85 24.59
N MET A 43 16.97 -7.72 24.56
CA MET A 43 18.33 -7.59 25.04
C MET A 43 18.47 -7.57 26.58
N GLU A 44 17.38 -7.33 27.30
CA GLU A 44 17.34 -7.36 28.77
C GLU A 44 16.98 -8.74 29.31
N ASN A 45 16.20 -9.55 28.57
CA ASN A 45 15.63 -10.80 29.09
C ASN A 45 16.20 -12.06 28.43
N PHE A 46 16.90 -11.93 27.29
CA PHE A 46 17.36 -13.09 26.51
C PHE A 46 18.80 -12.93 26.04
N SER A 47 19.45 -14.09 25.79
CA SER A 47 20.76 -14.16 25.15
C SER A 47 20.81 -15.37 24.23
N GLY A 48 21.34 -15.20 23.02
CA GLY A 48 21.45 -16.25 22.01
C GLY A 48 20.13 -16.64 21.35
N GLN A 49 19.05 -15.85 21.54
CA GLN A 49 17.72 -16.18 21.03
C GLN A 49 17.44 -15.49 19.68
N SER A 50 16.50 -16.12 18.93
CA SER A 50 15.94 -15.57 17.69
C SER A 50 14.58 -14.92 17.94
N PHE A 51 14.35 -13.79 17.26
CA PHE A 51 13.13 -13.01 17.27
C PHE A 51 12.66 -12.77 15.85
N GLY A 52 11.33 -12.72 15.62
CA GLY A 52 10.76 -12.41 14.31
C GLY A 52 10.41 -10.93 14.14
N ILE A 53 10.73 -10.35 12.99
CA ILE A 53 10.21 -9.08 12.52
C ILE A 53 9.48 -9.35 11.22
N CYS A 54 8.15 -9.19 11.22
CA CYS A 54 7.28 -9.54 10.11
C CYS A 54 6.58 -8.31 9.54
N GLY A 55 6.41 -8.27 8.22
CA GLY A 55 5.60 -7.28 7.52
C GLY A 55 5.18 -7.80 6.16
N LYS A 56 4.54 -6.98 5.34
CA LYS A 56 4.04 -7.37 4.01
C LYS A 56 5.13 -7.94 3.11
N THR A 57 6.31 -7.33 3.13
CA THR A 57 7.49 -7.82 2.39
C THR A 57 8.76 -7.60 3.20
N VAL A 58 9.80 -8.41 2.93
CA VAL A 58 11.13 -8.20 3.54
C VAL A 58 11.69 -6.81 3.22
N ASP A 59 11.44 -6.31 2.00
CA ASP A 59 11.93 -5.00 1.56
C ASP A 59 11.26 -3.86 2.34
N SER A 60 9.92 -3.92 2.55
CA SER A 60 9.22 -2.92 3.36
C SER A 60 9.68 -2.95 4.82
N CYS A 61 9.78 -4.13 5.44
CA CYS A 61 10.35 -4.25 6.80
C CYS A 61 11.76 -3.68 6.91
N THR A 62 12.61 -3.97 5.91
CA THR A 62 13.98 -3.46 5.91
C THR A 62 13.99 -1.93 5.86
N LYS A 63 13.20 -1.33 4.97
CA LYS A 63 13.15 0.14 4.80
C LYS A 63 12.48 0.86 5.96
N ASN A 64 11.38 0.30 6.49
CA ASN A 64 10.54 1.00 7.47
C ASN A 64 10.93 0.71 8.92
N ILE A 65 11.61 -0.40 9.19
CA ILE A 65 11.93 -0.83 10.55
C ILE A 65 13.45 -0.94 10.74
N ILE A 66 14.12 -1.78 9.94
CA ILE A 66 15.53 -2.12 10.18
C ILE A 66 16.44 -0.90 9.94
N VAL A 67 16.33 -0.27 8.76
CA VAL A 67 17.18 0.89 8.42
C VAL A 67 16.96 2.04 9.40
N PRO A 68 15.73 2.48 9.72
CA PRO A 68 15.50 3.51 10.71
C PRO A 68 16.06 3.17 12.10
N PHE A 69 15.91 1.92 12.54
CA PHE A 69 16.45 1.48 13.81
C PHE A 69 17.99 1.50 13.84
N THR A 70 18.63 1.03 12.77
CA THR A 70 20.12 0.98 12.71
C THR A 70 20.79 2.35 12.63
N VAL A 71 20.04 3.39 12.21
CA VAL A 71 20.56 4.78 12.20
C VAL A 71 20.16 5.59 13.42
N MET A 72 19.26 5.07 14.25
CA MET A 72 18.78 5.74 15.48
C MET A 72 19.94 5.95 16.47
N THR A 73 20.17 7.18 16.90
CA THR A 73 21.26 7.55 17.83
C THR A 73 21.24 6.70 19.10
N LEU A 74 20.10 6.61 19.77
CA LEU A 74 19.94 5.80 20.98
C LEU A 74 20.28 4.32 20.77
N ALA A 75 19.95 3.76 19.60
CA ALA A 75 20.24 2.37 19.31
C ALA A 75 21.75 2.14 19.10
N LYS A 76 22.41 3.06 18.41
CA LYS A 76 23.88 3.02 18.21
C LYS A 76 24.67 3.21 19.49
N GLU A 77 24.18 4.05 20.39
CA GLU A 77 24.82 4.28 21.70
C GLU A 77 24.68 3.08 22.63
N LYS A 78 23.53 2.38 22.58
CA LYS A 78 23.21 1.27 23.50
C LYS A 78 23.67 -0.08 22.99
N TYR A 79 23.75 -0.29 21.66
CA TYR A 79 23.97 -1.59 21.02
C TYR A 79 25.00 -1.54 19.89
N THR A 80 25.70 -2.64 19.69
CA THR A 80 26.40 -2.93 18.43
C THR A 80 25.42 -3.61 17.49
N LEU A 81 25.14 -2.97 16.34
CA LEU A 81 24.13 -3.40 15.35
C LEU A 81 24.82 -3.89 14.07
N ARG A 82 24.48 -5.10 13.61
CA ARG A 82 25.00 -5.67 12.37
C ARG A 82 23.87 -6.20 11.52
N TRP A 83 23.51 -5.52 10.44
CA TRP A 83 22.54 -6.00 9.46
C TRP A 83 23.21 -6.91 8.44
N ARG A 84 22.78 -8.19 8.38
CA ARG A 84 23.23 -9.20 7.42
C ARG A 84 22.17 -9.36 6.33
N SER A 85 22.26 -8.55 5.28
CA SER A 85 21.24 -8.44 4.22
C SER A 85 21.00 -9.76 3.47
N SER A 86 22.03 -10.60 3.26
CA SER A 86 21.92 -11.92 2.61
C SER A 86 21.07 -12.91 3.43
N HIS A 87 21.14 -12.85 4.75
CA HIS A 87 20.43 -13.74 5.67
C HIS A 87 19.14 -13.12 6.21
N LYS A 88 18.89 -11.82 5.94
CA LYS A 88 17.76 -11.06 6.50
C LYS A 88 17.73 -11.05 8.02
N ILE A 89 18.90 -10.93 8.67
CA ILE A 89 19.08 -10.97 10.12
C ILE A 89 19.74 -9.68 10.59
N LEU A 90 19.13 -9.03 11.59
CA LEU A 90 19.74 -7.98 12.38
C LEU A 90 20.32 -8.63 13.66
N GLU A 91 21.64 -8.68 13.77
CA GLU A 91 22.36 -9.09 14.97
C GLU A 91 22.51 -7.86 15.88
N VAL A 92 22.05 -7.98 17.12
CA VAL A 92 22.13 -6.94 18.15
C VAL A 92 22.96 -7.46 19.31
N ARG A 93 23.98 -6.70 19.72
CA ARG A 93 24.90 -7.08 20.81
C ARG A 93 25.02 -5.96 21.85
N ARG A 94 25.08 -6.37 23.13
CA ARG A 94 25.40 -5.49 24.26
C ARG A 94 26.26 -6.29 25.27
N GLY A 95 27.53 -6.00 25.36
CA GLY A 95 28.47 -6.78 26.19
C GLY A 95 28.54 -8.21 25.74
N ALA A 96 28.23 -9.15 26.64
CA ALA A 96 28.17 -10.58 26.38
C ALA A 96 26.84 -11.06 25.76
N VAL A 97 25.80 -10.26 25.81
CA VAL A 97 24.47 -10.59 25.27
C VAL A 97 24.44 -10.36 23.77
N THR A 98 23.99 -11.37 23.01
CA THR A 98 23.76 -11.27 21.56
C THR A 98 22.43 -11.93 21.23
N ASN A 99 21.57 -11.25 20.46
CA ASN A 99 20.32 -11.82 19.95
C ASN A 99 20.17 -11.52 18.45
N TYR A 100 19.30 -12.31 17.79
CA TYR A 100 19.13 -12.31 16.35
C TYR A 100 17.70 -11.97 15.98
N PHE A 101 17.50 -10.95 15.15
CA PHE A 101 16.19 -10.51 14.69
C PHE A 101 16.05 -10.84 13.21
N GLU A 102 15.27 -11.89 12.92
CA GLU A 102 15.05 -12.41 11.58
C GLU A 102 13.87 -11.69 10.91
N VAL A 103 14.05 -11.24 9.67
CA VAL A 103 13.02 -10.49 8.93
C VAL A 103 12.28 -11.41 7.97
N PHE A 104 10.93 -11.42 8.06
CA PHE A 104 10.04 -12.24 7.25
C PHE A 104 9.02 -11.37 6.50
N GLY A 105 8.69 -11.76 5.26
CA GLY A 105 7.66 -11.12 4.45
C GLY A 105 6.43 -12.02 4.30
N GLY A 106 5.27 -11.55 4.75
CA GLY A 106 3.97 -12.20 4.59
C GLY A 106 3.23 -11.67 3.36
N LYS A 107 3.73 -11.98 2.14
CA LYS A 107 3.18 -11.45 0.90
C LYS A 107 1.85 -12.10 0.51
N ASP A 108 1.76 -13.41 0.64
CA ASP A 108 0.67 -14.27 0.20
C ASP A 108 0.49 -15.48 1.14
N GLU A 109 -0.52 -16.30 0.87
CA GLU A 109 -0.87 -17.45 1.70
C GLU A 109 0.27 -18.50 1.80
N SER A 110 1.15 -18.60 0.80
CA SER A 110 2.29 -19.55 0.83
C SER A 110 3.43 -19.08 1.74
N SER A 111 3.43 -17.80 2.11
CA SER A 111 4.50 -17.19 2.91
C SER A 111 4.65 -17.79 4.32
N TYR A 112 3.64 -18.49 4.85
CA TYR A 112 3.75 -19.18 6.15
C TYR A 112 4.91 -20.19 6.19
N THR A 113 5.31 -20.74 5.05
CA THR A 113 6.42 -21.68 4.94
C THR A 113 7.79 -21.06 5.31
N LEU A 114 7.93 -19.75 5.14
CA LEU A 114 9.17 -19.02 5.42
C LEU A 114 9.50 -19.00 6.92
N ILE A 115 8.50 -19.06 7.78
CA ILE A 115 8.66 -19.03 9.24
C ILE A 115 8.49 -20.42 9.88
N GLN A 116 8.09 -21.40 9.09
CA GLN A 116 7.92 -22.79 9.52
C GLN A 116 9.27 -23.36 10.01
N GLY A 117 9.25 -24.11 11.11
CA GLY A 117 10.45 -24.72 11.68
C GLY A 117 11.35 -23.77 12.49
N ARG A 118 10.97 -22.49 12.64
CA ARG A 118 11.67 -21.57 13.54
C ARG A 118 11.22 -21.72 14.98
N THR A 119 12.09 -21.37 15.91
CA THR A 119 11.75 -21.16 17.33
C THR A 119 12.10 -19.72 17.68
N LEU A 120 11.11 -18.95 18.13
CA LEU A 120 11.24 -17.53 18.39
C LEU A 120 10.95 -17.21 19.86
N ALA A 121 11.71 -16.29 20.43
CA ALA A 121 11.46 -15.74 21.76
C ALA A 121 10.50 -14.55 21.76
N GLY A 122 10.02 -14.14 20.59
CA GLY A 122 9.01 -13.11 20.41
C GLY A 122 8.92 -12.68 18.94
N VAL A 123 7.84 -11.98 18.60
CA VAL A 123 7.59 -11.50 17.23
C VAL A 123 7.01 -10.10 17.23
N LEU A 124 7.53 -9.25 16.35
CA LEU A 124 6.96 -7.95 15.98
C LEU A 124 6.36 -8.05 14.58
N LEU A 125 5.04 -7.87 14.48
CA LEU A 125 4.30 -7.86 13.22
C LEU A 125 3.86 -6.42 12.92
N ASP A 126 4.53 -5.79 11.95
CA ASP A 126 4.22 -4.44 11.52
C ASP A 126 3.25 -4.48 10.34
N GLU A 127 2.23 -3.62 10.39
CA GLU A 127 1.13 -3.62 9.43
C GLU A 127 0.44 -4.99 9.30
N VAL A 128 0.11 -5.61 10.44
CA VAL A 128 -0.42 -6.97 10.51
C VAL A 128 -1.65 -7.21 9.63
N VAL A 129 -2.46 -6.18 9.38
CA VAL A 129 -3.65 -6.24 8.51
C VAL A 129 -3.32 -6.48 7.03
N LEU A 130 -2.09 -6.22 6.60
CA LEU A 130 -1.65 -6.45 5.22
C LEU A 130 -1.13 -7.88 4.98
N MET A 131 -0.97 -8.66 6.05
CA MET A 131 -0.44 -10.02 5.97
C MET A 131 -1.56 -11.07 5.97
N PRO A 132 -1.40 -12.20 5.26
CA PRO A 132 -2.33 -13.32 5.32
C PRO A 132 -2.46 -13.87 6.74
N ARG A 133 -3.67 -14.24 7.12
CA ARG A 133 -3.96 -14.84 8.42
C ARG A 133 -3.11 -16.07 8.72
N SER A 134 -2.95 -16.94 7.73
CA SER A 134 -2.13 -18.16 7.83
C SER A 134 -0.68 -17.86 8.22
N PHE A 135 -0.09 -16.82 7.62
CA PHE A 135 1.27 -16.39 7.95
C PHE A 135 1.37 -15.86 9.39
N VAL A 136 0.43 -15.00 9.81
CA VAL A 136 0.42 -14.43 11.16
C VAL A 136 0.23 -15.54 12.19
N GLU A 137 -0.75 -16.43 12.05
CA GLU A 137 -1.00 -17.53 12.97
C GLU A 137 0.24 -18.46 13.06
N GLN A 138 0.91 -18.73 11.94
CA GLN A 138 2.15 -19.49 11.94
C GLN A 138 3.25 -18.76 12.72
N ALA A 139 3.43 -17.46 12.55
CA ALA A 139 4.42 -16.68 13.30
C ALA A 139 4.20 -16.77 14.81
N LEU A 140 2.93 -16.66 15.25
CA LEU A 140 2.57 -16.77 16.67
C LEU A 140 2.89 -18.14 17.25
N THR A 141 2.60 -19.22 16.51
CA THR A 141 2.89 -20.59 16.97
C THR A 141 4.40 -20.88 17.09
N ARG A 142 5.25 -20.07 16.48
CA ARG A 142 6.72 -20.18 16.61
C ARG A 142 7.25 -19.52 17.87
N CYS A 143 6.49 -18.66 18.54
CA CYS A 143 6.86 -18.00 19.79
C CYS A 143 6.66 -18.97 20.98
N SER A 144 7.53 -19.96 21.10
CA SER A 144 7.43 -21.05 22.07
C SER A 144 8.49 -21.02 23.18
N VAL A 145 9.31 -19.97 23.21
CA VAL A 145 10.29 -19.77 24.30
C VAL A 145 9.56 -19.15 25.51
N ASP A 146 9.88 -19.59 26.71
CA ASP A 146 9.29 -19.05 27.95
C ASP A 146 9.50 -17.54 28.05
N GLY A 147 8.42 -16.82 28.39
CA GLY A 147 8.43 -15.37 28.45
C GLY A 147 8.31 -14.65 27.08
N ALA A 148 8.04 -15.40 26.00
CA ALA A 148 7.81 -14.81 24.68
C ALA A 148 6.65 -13.81 24.70
N LYS A 149 6.80 -12.71 23.94
CA LYS A 149 5.78 -11.67 23.78
C LYS A 149 5.47 -11.39 22.33
N LEU A 150 4.21 -10.98 22.07
CA LEU A 150 3.67 -10.72 20.75
C LEU A 150 3.42 -9.22 20.58
N TRP A 151 3.92 -8.64 19.47
CA TRP A 151 3.83 -7.21 19.22
C TRP A 151 3.15 -6.98 17.88
N PHE A 152 2.05 -6.24 17.88
CA PHE A 152 1.28 -5.96 16.67
C PHE A 152 1.15 -4.46 16.45
N SER A 153 1.48 -4.00 15.25
CA SER A 153 1.10 -2.66 14.79
C SER A 153 0.26 -2.74 13.53
N CYS A 154 -0.68 -1.82 13.35
CA CYS A 154 -1.43 -1.63 12.12
C CYS A 154 -2.04 -0.25 12.00
N ASN A 155 -2.41 0.10 10.78
CA ASN A 155 -3.38 1.14 10.50
C ASN A 155 -4.77 0.50 10.36
N PRO A 156 -5.87 1.20 10.68
CA PRO A 156 -7.21 0.67 10.55
C PRO A 156 -7.58 0.30 9.11
N ASP A 157 -8.40 -0.71 8.98
CA ASP A 157 -8.96 -1.20 7.75
C ASP A 157 -10.48 -1.44 7.90
N ASN A 158 -11.05 -2.38 7.17
CA ASN A 158 -12.45 -2.78 7.29
C ASN A 158 -12.73 -3.41 8.66
N PRO A 159 -13.80 -3.02 9.38
CA PRO A 159 -14.17 -3.59 10.69
C PRO A 159 -14.51 -5.09 10.65
N MET A 160 -14.73 -5.66 9.46
CA MET A 160 -14.92 -7.11 9.27
C MET A 160 -13.60 -7.87 9.13
N HIS A 161 -12.47 -7.17 9.07
CA HIS A 161 -11.17 -7.80 8.95
C HIS A 161 -10.88 -8.71 10.15
N TRP A 162 -10.35 -9.93 9.90
CA TRP A 162 -10.12 -10.97 10.91
C TRP A 162 -9.29 -10.47 12.09
N PHE A 163 -8.29 -9.61 11.88
CA PHE A 163 -7.46 -9.09 12.97
C PHE A 163 -8.25 -8.18 13.92
N TYR A 164 -9.19 -7.38 13.38
CA TYR A 164 -10.07 -6.54 14.19
C TYR A 164 -11.05 -7.39 15.02
N THR A 165 -11.68 -8.39 14.39
CA THR A 165 -12.69 -9.22 15.05
C THR A 165 -12.08 -10.18 16.08
N ASP A 166 -10.94 -10.79 15.76
CA ASP A 166 -10.39 -11.90 16.55
C ASP A 166 -9.30 -11.45 17.52
N TRP A 167 -8.71 -10.27 17.30
CA TRP A 167 -7.65 -9.73 18.15
C TRP A 167 -8.05 -8.44 18.86
N ILE A 168 -8.41 -7.38 18.11
CA ILE A 168 -8.68 -6.06 18.73
C ILE A 168 -9.94 -6.11 19.61
N LYS A 169 -11.06 -6.61 19.08
CA LYS A 169 -12.31 -6.76 19.86
C LYS A 169 -12.18 -7.73 21.03
N ARG A 170 -11.27 -8.69 20.92
CA ARG A 170 -11.04 -9.72 21.94
C ARG A 170 -9.72 -9.55 22.70
N ALA A 171 -9.18 -8.33 22.75
CA ALA A 171 -7.88 -8.06 23.35
C ALA A 171 -7.78 -8.53 24.81
N ARG A 172 -8.85 -8.40 25.60
CA ARG A 172 -8.89 -8.89 27.00
C ARG A 172 -8.78 -10.41 27.08
N GLU A 173 -9.49 -11.14 26.21
CA GLU A 173 -9.46 -12.60 26.15
C GLU A 173 -8.08 -13.13 25.70
N ARG A 174 -7.39 -12.34 24.89
CA ARG A 174 -6.05 -12.62 24.37
C ARG A 174 -4.92 -12.18 25.31
N ASN A 175 -5.25 -11.71 26.52
CA ASN A 175 -4.28 -11.08 27.43
C ASN A 175 -3.41 -10.01 26.74
N ALA A 176 -4.04 -9.19 25.88
CA ALA A 176 -3.36 -8.18 25.07
C ALA A 176 -3.61 -6.76 25.59
N LEU A 177 -2.56 -5.97 25.70
CA LEU A 177 -2.64 -4.53 25.91
C LEU A 177 -3.02 -3.85 24.59
N TYR A 178 -4.23 -3.30 24.51
CA TYR A 178 -4.69 -2.58 23.32
C TYR A 178 -4.51 -1.07 23.48
N LEU A 179 -3.85 -0.45 22.50
CA LEU A 179 -3.62 1.00 22.44
C LEU A 179 -4.02 1.52 21.05
N HIS A 180 -4.98 2.42 21.05
CA HIS A 180 -5.41 3.11 19.84
C HIS A 180 -4.74 4.48 19.74
N PHE A 181 -4.14 4.79 18.57
CA PHE A 181 -3.38 5.99 18.30
C PHE A 181 -4.05 6.91 17.28
N GLU A 182 -4.10 8.18 17.60
CA GLU A 182 -4.39 9.26 16.66
C GLU A 182 -3.07 9.89 16.18
N MET A 183 -3.12 10.64 15.07
CA MET A 183 -1.93 11.32 14.55
C MET A 183 -1.36 12.33 15.55
N THR A 184 -2.23 12.95 16.34
CA THR A 184 -1.88 13.91 17.41
C THR A 184 -1.16 13.28 18.61
N ASP A 185 -1.18 11.96 18.75
CA ASP A 185 -0.43 11.26 19.80
C ASP A 185 1.09 11.27 19.55
N ASN A 186 1.55 11.76 18.39
CA ASN A 186 2.97 11.95 18.10
C ASN A 186 3.39 13.40 18.36
N PRO A 187 4.03 13.71 19.50
CA PRO A 187 4.45 15.07 19.83
C PRO A 187 5.61 15.58 18.95
N GLY A 188 6.24 14.70 18.15
CA GLY A 188 7.26 15.07 17.17
C GLY A 188 6.70 15.55 15.83
N LEU A 189 5.37 15.44 15.62
CA LEU A 189 4.75 15.84 14.37
C LEU A 189 4.45 17.34 14.36
N SER A 190 4.96 18.05 13.34
CA SER A 190 4.68 19.49 13.22
C SER A 190 3.25 19.75 12.77
N GLN A 191 2.70 20.91 13.16
CA GLN A 191 1.35 21.35 12.74
C GLN A 191 1.24 21.39 11.21
N LYS A 192 2.24 21.85 10.50
CA LYS A 192 2.31 21.88 9.03
C LYS A 192 2.20 20.47 8.44
N THR A 193 2.79 19.47 9.09
CA THR A 193 2.67 18.08 8.65
C THR A 193 1.28 17.54 8.89
N LEU A 194 0.66 17.82 10.04
CA LEU A 194 -0.75 17.45 10.31
C LEU A 194 -1.69 18.02 9.25
N GLU A 195 -1.62 19.31 8.95
CA GLU A 195 -2.42 19.98 7.94
C GLU A 195 -2.22 19.34 6.55
N ARG A 196 -0.99 19.02 6.18
CA ARG A 196 -0.68 18.31 4.92
C ARG A 196 -1.39 16.96 4.85
N TYR A 197 -1.39 16.17 5.92
CA TYR A 197 -2.09 14.88 5.94
C TYR A 197 -3.60 15.04 5.92
N GLN A 198 -4.15 16.06 6.58
CA GLN A 198 -5.57 16.38 6.55
C GLN A 198 -6.07 16.75 5.13
N THR A 199 -5.24 17.43 4.35
CA THR A 199 -5.57 17.78 2.96
C THR A 199 -5.26 16.66 1.96
N MET A 200 -4.37 15.73 2.31
CA MET A 200 -3.91 14.65 1.44
C MET A 200 -4.95 13.52 1.31
N PHE A 201 -5.72 13.27 2.35
CA PHE A 201 -6.71 12.20 2.40
C PHE A 201 -8.13 12.76 2.45
N SER A 202 -9.10 11.96 1.98
CA SER A 202 -10.52 12.24 2.12
C SER A 202 -11.31 10.93 2.15
N GLY A 203 -12.62 11.01 2.47
CA GLY A 203 -13.48 9.83 2.59
C GLY A 203 -12.94 8.79 3.56
N VAL A 204 -13.07 7.52 3.21
CA VAL A 204 -12.64 6.38 4.03
C VAL A 204 -11.16 6.43 4.40
N PHE A 205 -10.29 6.91 3.50
CA PHE A 205 -8.86 7.01 3.77
C PHE A 205 -8.51 8.10 4.77
N TYR A 206 -9.27 9.20 4.81
CA TYR A 206 -9.14 10.20 5.87
C TYR A 206 -9.52 9.63 7.23
N ASP A 207 -10.65 8.92 7.30
CA ASP A 207 -11.11 8.31 8.54
C ASP A 207 -10.12 7.26 9.06
N ARG A 208 -9.53 6.44 8.19
CA ARG A 208 -8.55 5.41 8.58
C ARG A 208 -7.18 5.98 8.94
N TYR A 209 -6.61 6.80 8.07
CA TYR A 209 -5.20 7.21 8.20
C TYR A 209 -4.98 8.47 9.02
N VAL A 210 -5.97 9.39 9.04
CA VAL A 210 -5.89 10.61 9.85
C VAL A 210 -6.58 10.46 11.19
N ARG A 211 -7.83 9.95 11.17
CA ARG A 211 -8.63 9.74 12.38
C ARG A 211 -8.38 8.39 13.08
N GLY A 212 -7.70 7.47 12.42
CA GLY A 212 -7.42 6.14 12.98
C GLY A 212 -8.64 5.24 13.14
N LYS A 213 -9.72 5.44 12.39
CA LYS A 213 -10.98 4.72 12.58
C LYS A 213 -11.06 3.45 11.71
N TRP A 214 -11.52 2.36 12.30
CA TRP A 214 -11.97 1.19 11.56
C TRP A 214 -13.32 1.50 10.91
N CYS A 215 -13.38 1.55 9.61
CA CYS A 215 -14.60 1.88 8.86
C CYS A 215 -14.65 1.13 7.53
N VAL A 216 -15.88 0.86 7.08
CA VAL A 216 -16.14 0.22 5.78
C VAL A 216 -15.92 1.25 4.67
N ALA A 217 -15.31 0.82 3.59
CA ALA A 217 -15.27 1.61 2.37
C ALA A 217 -16.61 1.43 1.62
N GLU A 218 -17.39 2.49 1.53
CA GLU A 218 -18.73 2.49 0.95
C GLU A 218 -18.85 3.58 -0.14
N GLY A 219 -19.81 3.37 -1.05
CA GLY A 219 -20.12 4.33 -2.10
C GLY A 219 -19.13 4.33 -3.26
N LEU A 220 -19.00 5.50 -3.93
CA LEU A 220 -18.07 5.65 -5.04
C LEU A 220 -16.63 5.62 -4.58
N VAL A 221 -15.77 5.02 -5.41
CA VAL A 221 -14.32 4.94 -5.15
C VAL A 221 -13.65 6.31 -5.27
N TYR A 222 -14.13 7.14 -6.20
CA TYR A 222 -13.61 8.47 -6.44
C TYR A 222 -14.68 9.53 -6.24
N ASP A 223 -14.32 10.63 -5.59
CA ASP A 223 -15.10 11.87 -5.56
C ASP A 223 -14.75 12.67 -6.84
N PHE A 224 -15.54 12.46 -7.89
CA PHE A 224 -15.30 12.99 -9.22
C PHE A 224 -16.48 13.87 -9.65
N GLY A 225 -16.19 15.09 -10.10
CA GLY A 225 -17.18 16.05 -10.53
C GLY A 225 -16.66 17.01 -11.60
N GLU A 226 -17.34 18.12 -11.77
CA GLU A 226 -17.01 19.12 -12.80
C GLU A 226 -15.60 19.68 -12.67
N GLU A 227 -15.09 19.78 -11.42
CA GLU A 227 -13.75 20.29 -11.16
C GLU A 227 -12.64 19.44 -11.79
N GLN A 228 -12.87 18.12 -12.00
CA GLN A 228 -11.92 17.22 -12.62
C GLN A 228 -12.08 17.15 -14.15
N ILE A 229 -13.15 17.72 -14.70
CA ILE A 229 -13.39 17.76 -16.15
C ILE A 229 -12.74 19.02 -16.73
N THR A 230 -12.25 18.93 -17.96
CA THR A 230 -11.66 20.07 -18.68
C THR A 230 -12.00 20.06 -20.15
N ASP A 231 -12.03 21.25 -20.74
CA ASP A 231 -12.10 21.46 -22.19
C ASP A 231 -10.72 21.72 -22.79
N ASP A 232 -9.73 21.98 -21.94
CA ASP A 232 -8.38 22.33 -22.36
C ASP A 232 -7.60 21.07 -22.78
N VAL A 233 -6.97 21.15 -23.94
CA VAL A 233 -6.00 20.15 -24.43
C VAL A 233 -4.63 20.83 -24.44
N PRO A 234 -3.68 20.37 -23.62
CA PRO A 234 -2.33 20.95 -23.62
C PRO A 234 -1.67 20.81 -25.00
N GLN A 235 -1.08 21.90 -25.49
CA GLN A 235 -0.48 21.94 -26.83
C GLN A 235 0.95 21.37 -26.84
N ASN A 236 1.68 21.55 -25.75
CA ASN A 236 3.08 21.14 -25.62
C ASN A 236 3.24 20.23 -24.41
N GLY A 237 3.30 18.94 -24.62
CA GLY A 237 3.42 18.00 -23.53
C GLY A 237 3.97 16.65 -23.98
N GLU A 238 4.19 15.78 -23.02
CA GLU A 238 4.60 14.41 -23.26
C GLU A 238 3.37 13.50 -23.34
N TYR A 239 3.31 12.70 -24.41
CA TYR A 239 2.16 11.83 -24.67
C TYR A 239 2.42 10.40 -24.21
N TYR A 240 1.38 9.79 -23.63
CA TYR A 240 1.36 8.40 -23.17
C TYR A 240 0.00 7.80 -23.50
N ILE A 241 -0.07 6.48 -23.57
CA ILE A 241 -1.33 5.75 -23.64
C ILE A 241 -1.35 4.73 -22.51
N SER A 242 -2.46 4.65 -21.76
CA SER A 242 -2.74 3.60 -20.78
C SER A 242 -3.78 2.64 -21.35
N VAL A 243 -3.69 1.36 -21.02
CA VAL A 243 -4.59 0.33 -21.54
C VAL A 243 -4.96 -0.65 -20.45
N ASP A 244 -6.28 -0.86 -20.29
CA ASP A 244 -6.85 -2.03 -19.64
C ASP A 244 -7.38 -2.95 -20.74
N TYR A 245 -6.81 -4.18 -20.83
CA TYR A 245 -7.07 -5.09 -21.93
C TYR A 245 -8.21 -6.05 -21.62
N GLY A 246 -9.23 -6.05 -22.45
CA GLY A 246 -10.33 -6.99 -22.40
C GLY A 246 -10.71 -7.50 -23.80
N THR A 247 -11.08 -8.77 -23.92
CA THR A 247 -11.57 -9.37 -25.18
C THR A 247 -13.09 -9.42 -25.23
N LEU A 248 -13.73 -10.05 -24.23
CA LEU A 248 -15.17 -10.01 -24.00
C LEU A 248 -15.57 -8.83 -23.11
N ASN A 249 -14.81 -8.62 -22.03
CA ASN A 249 -14.93 -7.44 -21.20
C ASN A 249 -14.42 -6.22 -21.97
N PRO A 250 -14.84 -5.02 -21.59
CA PRO A 250 -14.39 -3.82 -22.27
C PRO A 250 -12.88 -3.69 -22.34
N PHE A 251 -12.40 -3.24 -23.50
CA PHE A 251 -11.06 -2.73 -23.70
C PHE A 251 -11.11 -1.21 -23.50
N SER A 252 -10.34 -0.69 -22.57
CA SER A 252 -10.22 0.73 -22.33
C SER A 252 -8.80 1.22 -22.62
N ALA A 253 -8.68 2.32 -23.36
CA ALA A 253 -7.40 2.99 -23.58
C ALA A 253 -7.56 4.51 -23.50
N GLY A 254 -6.66 5.18 -22.78
CA GLY A 254 -6.62 6.63 -22.64
C GLY A 254 -5.36 7.24 -23.22
N LEU A 255 -5.50 8.25 -24.07
CA LEU A 255 -4.41 9.10 -24.52
C LEU A 255 -4.22 10.26 -23.54
N TRP A 256 -3.02 10.37 -23.01
CA TRP A 256 -2.62 11.34 -22.00
C TRP A 256 -1.63 12.36 -22.54
N CYS A 257 -1.77 13.60 -22.07
CA CYS A 257 -0.77 14.64 -22.23
C CYS A 257 -0.32 15.12 -20.86
N ILE A 258 1.00 15.08 -20.59
CA ILE A 258 1.59 15.63 -19.36
C ILE A 258 2.24 16.96 -19.71
N ASP A 259 1.79 18.03 -19.06
CA ASP A 259 2.36 19.37 -19.19
C ASP A 259 2.36 20.07 -17.82
N GLY A 260 3.50 20.67 -17.46
CA GLY A 260 3.63 21.54 -16.28
C GLY A 260 3.18 20.94 -14.93
N GLY A 261 3.32 19.62 -14.72
CA GLY A 261 2.90 18.96 -13.49
C GLY A 261 1.43 18.56 -13.46
N LYS A 262 0.70 18.69 -14.59
CA LYS A 262 -0.65 18.19 -14.80
C LYS A 262 -0.67 17.11 -15.88
N ALA A 263 -1.56 16.16 -15.74
CA ALA A 263 -1.83 15.10 -16.70
C ALA A 263 -3.30 15.22 -17.16
N VAL A 264 -3.51 15.36 -18.44
CA VAL A 264 -4.87 15.43 -19.03
C VAL A 264 -5.09 14.20 -19.89
N ARG A 265 -6.15 13.41 -19.60
CA ARG A 265 -6.66 12.38 -20.51
C ARG A 265 -7.41 13.09 -21.63
N ILE A 266 -6.78 13.24 -22.80
CA ILE A 266 -7.27 14.08 -23.88
C ILE A 266 -8.18 13.35 -24.87
N ALA A 267 -8.05 12.03 -24.96
CA ALA A 267 -8.88 11.17 -25.80
C ALA A 267 -8.93 9.76 -25.23
N GLU A 268 -9.91 8.99 -25.67
CA GLU A 268 -10.05 7.60 -25.28
C GLU A 268 -10.51 6.71 -26.42
N TYR A 269 -10.24 5.43 -26.30
CA TYR A 269 -10.84 4.36 -27.06
C TYR A 269 -11.43 3.35 -26.08
N TYR A 270 -12.74 3.11 -26.20
CA TYR A 270 -13.47 2.19 -25.36
C TYR A 270 -14.27 1.22 -26.23
N TYR A 271 -14.15 -0.08 -26.00
CA TYR A 271 -14.84 -1.08 -26.79
C TYR A 271 -15.23 -2.30 -25.95
N SER A 272 -16.52 -2.62 -25.91
CA SER A 272 -17.06 -3.82 -25.27
C SER A 272 -17.39 -4.87 -26.32
N GLY A 273 -16.65 -5.97 -26.31
CA GLY A 273 -16.92 -7.12 -27.18
C GLY A 273 -18.26 -7.78 -26.86
N ARG A 274 -18.67 -7.75 -25.58
CA ARG A 274 -19.95 -8.28 -25.12
C ARG A 274 -21.12 -7.49 -25.67
N ASP A 275 -21.09 -6.16 -25.58
CA ASP A 275 -22.18 -5.30 -26.03
C ASP A 275 -22.27 -5.28 -27.56
N SER A 276 -21.13 -5.27 -28.23
CA SER A 276 -21.03 -5.28 -29.70
C SER A 276 -21.32 -6.65 -30.30
N LYS A 277 -21.32 -7.73 -29.49
CA LYS A 277 -21.40 -9.13 -29.92
C LYS A 277 -20.31 -9.55 -30.92
N VAL A 278 -19.21 -8.81 -30.97
CA VAL A 278 -18.07 -9.03 -31.84
C VAL A 278 -16.80 -8.91 -31.01
N GLN A 279 -15.96 -9.94 -31.08
CA GLN A 279 -14.63 -9.90 -30.47
C GLN A 279 -13.64 -9.30 -31.48
N LYS A 280 -12.77 -8.43 -30.98
CA LYS A 280 -11.63 -7.90 -31.73
C LYS A 280 -10.38 -8.72 -31.45
N THR A 281 -9.50 -8.79 -32.44
CA THR A 281 -8.18 -9.41 -32.33
C THR A 281 -7.18 -8.44 -31.69
N ASP A 282 -6.03 -8.95 -31.26
CA ASP A 282 -4.92 -8.12 -30.79
C ASP A 282 -4.46 -7.13 -31.86
N GLU A 283 -4.51 -7.52 -33.14
CA GLU A 283 -4.15 -6.66 -34.27
C GLU A 283 -5.14 -5.50 -34.44
N ASP A 284 -6.47 -5.76 -34.31
CA ASP A 284 -7.49 -4.71 -34.35
C ASP A 284 -7.30 -3.70 -33.22
N TYR A 285 -6.91 -4.17 -32.03
CA TYR A 285 -6.60 -3.28 -30.91
C TYR A 285 -5.30 -2.51 -31.13
N CYS A 286 -4.27 -3.10 -31.76
CA CYS A 286 -3.06 -2.38 -32.14
C CYS A 286 -3.40 -1.23 -33.11
N ASP A 287 -4.26 -1.47 -34.11
CA ASP A 287 -4.71 -0.42 -35.05
C ASP A 287 -5.51 0.67 -34.33
N ALA A 288 -6.35 0.30 -33.34
CA ALA A 288 -7.07 1.26 -32.50
C ALA A 288 -6.12 2.15 -31.69
N ILE A 289 -5.03 1.60 -31.12
CA ILE A 289 -4.02 2.38 -30.39
C ILE A 289 -3.27 3.32 -31.31
N ILE A 290 -2.90 2.89 -32.53
CA ILE A 290 -2.26 3.76 -33.53
C ILE A 290 -3.19 4.91 -33.91
N LYS A 291 -4.47 4.61 -34.13
CA LYS A 291 -5.50 5.63 -34.43
C LYS A 291 -5.70 6.60 -33.27
N LEU A 292 -5.74 6.10 -32.02
CA LEU A 292 -5.85 6.90 -30.81
C LEU A 292 -4.66 7.85 -30.63
N ALA A 293 -3.45 7.40 -30.95
CA ALA A 293 -2.26 8.24 -30.92
C ALA A 293 -2.34 9.44 -31.87
N GLY A 294 -3.04 9.29 -33.01
CA GLY A 294 -3.31 10.41 -33.94
C GLY A 294 -2.06 11.14 -34.42
N GLY A 295 -0.98 10.40 -34.66
CA GLY A 295 0.32 10.96 -35.09
C GLY A 295 1.12 11.67 -33.99
N LYS A 296 0.65 11.68 -32.75
CA LYS A 296 1.38 12.28 -31.62
C LYS A 296 2.58 11.42 -31.22
N PRO A 297 3.70 12.00 -30.75
CA PRO A 297 4.90 11.29 -30.35
C PRO A 297 4.68 10.62 -28.97
N VAL A 298 3.96 9.48 -28.95
CA VAL A 298 3.68 8.73 -27.73
C VAL A 298 4.96 8.11 -27.19
N ARG A 299 5.37 8.48 -25.97
CA ARG A 299 6.60 7.98 -25.32
C ARG A 299 6.49 6.51 -24.90
N SER A 300 5.34 6.07 -24.44
CA SER A 300 5.10 4.66 -24.15
C SER A 300 3.60 4.36 -24.00
N VAL A 301 3.26 3.10 -24.28
CA VAL A 301 1.97 2.49 -24.00
C VAL A 301 2.12 1.66 -22.73
N ILE A 302 1.28 1.89 -21.74
CA ILE A 302 1.26 1.21 -20.44
C ILE A 302 0.13 0.18 -20.47
N VAL A 303 0.44 -1.11 -20.28
CA VAL A 303 -0.51 -2.22 -20.40
C VAL A 303 -0.43 -3.13 -19.18
N ASP A 304 -1.57 -3.66 -18.72
CA ASP A 304 -1.57 -4.67 -17.66
C ASP A 304 -0.67 -5.86 -18.05
N PRO A 305 0.24 -6.33 -17.16
CA PRO A 305 1.14 -7.43 -17.46
C PRO A 305 0.42 -8.75 -17.76
N SER A 306 -0.84 -8.93 -17.37
CA SER A 306 -1.64 -10.12 -17.71
C SER A 306 -1.99 -10.22 -19.20
N ALA A 307 -1.94 -9.10 -19.94
CA ALA A 307 -2.23 -9.03 -21.39
C ALA A 307 -1.04 -9.42 -22.27
N ALA A 308 -0.40 -10.56 -22.01
CA ALA A 308 0.87 -10.95 -22.63
C ALA A 308 0.80 -11.03 -24.18
N SER A 309 -0.30 -11.53 -24.75
CA SER A 309 -0.51 -11.62 -26.20
C SER A 309 -0.55 -10.24 -26.85
N PHE A 310 -1.34 -9.33 -26.29
CA PHE A 310 -1.46 -7.96 -26.79
C PHE A 310 -0.15 -7.16 -26.63
N ILE A 311 0.56 -7.32 -25.50
CA ILE A 311 1.89 -6.73 -25.30
C ILE A 311 2.86 -7.20 -26.40
N THR A 312 2.83 -8.49 -26.74
CA THR A 312 3.66 -9.08 -27.78
C THR A 312 3.30 -8.53 -29.16
N ALA A 313 2.00 -8.40 -29.48
CA ALA A 313 1.53 -7.82 -30.73
C ALA A 313 1.96 -6.35 -30.87
N LEU A 314 1.79 -5.53 -29.85
CA LEU A 314 2.22 -4.13 -29.84
C LEU A 314 3.75 -3.99 -30.03
N ARG A 315 4.55 -4.82 -29.34
CA ARG A 315 6.01 -4.82 -29.48
C ARG A 315 6.46 -5.22 -30.88
N ARG A 316 5.78 -6.21 -31.48
CA ARG A 316 6.05 -6.66 -32.85
C ARG A 316 5.75 -5.58 -33.90
N ARG A 317 4.68 -4.80 -33.70
CA ARG A 317 4.35 -3.65 -34.57
C ARG A 317 5.43 -2.55 -34.56
N GLY A 318 6.15 -2.39 -33.44
CA GLY A 318 7.28 -1.47 -33.31
C GLY A 318 6.93 0.02 -33.26
N ASN A 319 5.66 0.39 -33.27
CA ASN A 319 5.22 1.80 -33.27
C ASN A 319 5.48 2.52 -31.94
N PHE A 320 5.51 1.77 -30.84
CA PHE A 320 5.56 2.34 -29.49
C PHE A 320 6.49 1.54 -28.56
N SER A 321 7.09 2.23 -27.60
CA SER A 321 7.67 1.58 -26.43
C SER A 321 6.55 1.06 -25.53
N VAL A 322 6.56 -0.22 -25.18
CA VAL A 322 5.53 -0.85 -24.33
C VAL A 322 6.07 -1.11 -22.94
N ARG A 323 5.36 -0.63 -21.91
CA ARG A 323 5.68 -0.83 -20.50
C ARG A 323 4.57 -1.61 -19.79
N GLU A 324 4.96 -2.54 -18.96
CA GLU A 324 4.05 -3.24 -18.08
C GLU A 324 3.62 -2.32 -16.94
N ALA A 325 2.32 -2.34 -16.63
CA ALA A 325 1.72 -1.51 -15.60
C ALA A 325 2.11 -1.98 -14.21
N LYS A 326 2.20 -1.03 -13.26
CA LYS A 326 2.13 -1.33 -11.83
C LYS A 326 0.66 -1.39 -11.45
N ASN A 327 0.18 -2.59 -11.15
CA ASN A 327 -1.25 -2.88 -11.01
C ASN A 327 -1.76 -3.00 -9.56
N ASP A 328 -0.97 -2.59 -8.55
CA ASP A 328 -1.44 -2.51 -7.16
C ASP A 328 -2.76 -1.72 -7.07
N VAL A 329 -3.83 -2.37 -6.56
CA VAL A 329 -5.18 -1.82 -6.61
C VAL A 329 -5.36 -0.70 -5.60
N LEU A 330 -5.26 -0.97 -4.30
CA LEU A 330 -5.55 0.02 -3.26
C LEU A 330 -4.57 1.18 -3.25
N ASP A 331 -3.27 0.90 -3.40
CA ASP A 331 -2.25 1.94 -3.47
C ASP A 331 -2.41 2.83 -4.72
N GLY A 332 -2.77 2.20 -5.85
CA GLY A 332 -3.10 2.92 -7.08
C GLY A 332 -4.36 3.77 -6.98
N ILE A 333 -5.43 3.27 -6.34
CA ILE A 333 -6.67 4.03 -6.09
C ILE A 333 -6.36 5.25 -5.23
N ARG A 334 -5.63 5.08 -4.11
CA ARG A 334 -5.24 6.19 -3.22
C ARG A 334 -4.45 7.27 -3.95
N LEU A 335 -3.50 6.85 -4.79
CA LEU A 335 -2.68 7.76 -5.59
C LEU A 335 -3.52 8.55 -6.59
N THR A 336 -4.36 7.84 -7.37
CA THR A 336 -5.25 8.45 -8.37
C THR A 336 -6.22 9.42 -7.71
N TYR A 337 -6.84 9.02 -6.59
CA TYR A 337 -7.75 9.87 -5.82
C TYR A 337 -7.08 11.19 -5.41
N ARG A 338 -5.89 11.11 -4.82
CA ARG A 338 -5.11 12.28 -4.42
C ARG A 338 -4.78 13.19 -5.59
N MET A 339 -4.39 12.61 -6.73
CA MET A 339 -4.05 13.39 -7.94
C MET A 339 -5.26 14.08 -8.55
N LEU A 340 -6.42 13.43 -8.54
CA LEU A 340 -7.69 14.05 -8.96
C LEU A 340 -8.04 15.23 -8.05
N LYS A 341 -7.99 15.04 -6.74
CA LYS A 341 -8.31 16.08 -5.75
C LYS A 341 -7.38 17.28 -5.81
N ASN A 342 -6.11 17.06 -6.10
CA ASN A 342 -5.11 18.13 -6.23
C ASN A 342 -5.10 18.77 -7.63
N GLY A 343 -6.00 18.38 -8.53
CA GLY A 343 -6.07 18.88 -9.90
C GLY A 343 -4.89 18.50 -10.78
N GLN A 344 -4.11 17.50 -10.36
CA GLN A 344 -2.98 16.96 -11.12
C GLN A 344 -3.41 16.02 -12.25
N ILE A 345 -4.58 15.38 -12.11
CA ILE A 345 -5.26 14.62 -13.17
C ILE A 345 -6.53 15.35 -13.55
N LYS A 346 -6.71 15.54 -14.85
CA LYS A 346 -7.93 16.06 -15.47
C LYS A 346 -8.39 15.14 -16.59
N ILE A 347 -9.68 15.10 -16.81
CA ILE A 347 -10.31 14.28 -17.86
C ILE A 347 -10.98 15.23 -18.85
N HIS A 348 -10.62 15.14 -20.13
CA HIS A 348 -11.26 15.93 -21.16
C HIS A 348 -12.72 15.49 -21.34
N LYS A 349 -13.64 16.43 -21.53
CA LYS A 349 -15.09 16.19 -21.66
C LYS A 349 -15.49 15.14 -22.70
N ASN A 350 -14.64 14.91 -23.70
CA ASN A 350 -14.89 13.92 -24.75
C ASN A 350 -14.57 12.48 -24.30
N CYS A 351 -13.93 12.29 -23.16
CA CYS A 351 -13.67 10.98 -22.57
C CYS A 351 -14.93 10.52 -21.78
N LYS A 352 -15.98 10.22 -22.54
CA LYS A 352 -17.32 9.96 -21.99
C LYS A 352 -17.40 8.66 -21.18
N ASP A 353 -16.67 7.64 -21.61
CA ASP A 353 -16.67 6.34 -20.93
C ASP A 353 -15.91 6.41 -19.61
N ALA A 354 -14.77 7.10 -19.55
CA ALA A 354 -14.07 7.36 -18.31
C ALA A 354 -14.94 8.19 -17.34
N ILE A 355 -15.58 9.25 -17.81
CA ILE A 355 -16.48 10.08 -16.98
C ILE A 355 -17.66 9.25 -16.47
N ARG A 356 -18.25 8.39 -17.30
CA ARG A 356 -19.33 7.47 -16.91
C ARG A 356 -18.87 6.53 -15.81
N GLU A 357 -17.71 5.90 -15.96
CA GLU A 357 -17.21 4.93 -14.99
C GLU A 357 -16.83 5.59 -13.66
N PHE A 358 -16.30 6.81 -13.64
CA PHE A 358 -16.12 7.57 -12.39
C PHE A 358 -17.41 7.71 -11.59
N GLY A 359 -18.56 7.84 -12.24
CA GLY A 359 -19.87 7.92 -11.59
C GLY A 359 -20.46 6.57 -11.16
N LEU A 360 -19.86 5.44 -11.56
CA LEU A 360 -20.38 4.08 -11.32
C LEU A 360 -19.42 3.20 -10.50
N TYR A 361 -18.11 3.47 -10.55
CA TYR A 361 -17.11 2.68 -9.87
C TYR A 361 -17.22 2.81 -8.36
N ARG A 362 -17.52 1.71 -7.68
CA ARG A 362 -17.85 1.69 -6.26
C ARG A 362 -17.17 0.58 -5.49
N TRP A 363 -17.11 0.76 -4.20
CA TRP A 363 -16.63 -0.25 -3.26
C TRP A 363 -17.61 -1.41 -3.12
N ASP A 364 -17.09 -2.60 -2.87
CA ASP A 364 -17.86 -3.79 -2.49
C ASP A 364 -18.09 -3.75 -0.98
N ASP A 365 -19.24 -3.22 -0.56
CA ASP A 365 -19.65 -3.08 0.84
C ASP A 365 -19.91 -4.42 1.55
N LYS A 366 -20.06 -5.51 0.78
CA LYS A 366 -20.23 -6.88 1.31
C LYS A 366 -18.92 -7.62 1.54
N SER A 367 -17.82 -7.08 1.03
CA SER A 367 -16.52 -7.71 1.18
C SER A 367 -15.94 -7.51 2.58
N THR A 368 -15.24 -8.52 3.09
CA THR A 368 -14.49 -8.44 4.36
C THR A 368 -13.18 -7.66 4.22
N THR A 369 -12.77 -7.38 2.98
CA THR A 369 -11.60 -6.57 2.65
C THR A 369 -12.01 -5.46 1.69
N ASP A 370 -11.30 -4.35 1.69
CA ASP A 370 -11.55 -3.28 0.74
C ASP A 370 -11.17 -3.71 -0.66
N LYS A 371 -12.15 -3.84 -1.49
CA LYS A 371 -12.00 -4.02 -2.92
C LYS A 371 -13.13 -3.31 -3.65
N PRO A 372 -12.88 -2.74 -4.80
CA PRO A 372 -13.97 -2.26 -5.65
C PRO A 372 -14.71 -3.45 -6.30
N ILE A 373 -15.97 -3.21 -6.65
CA ILE A 373 -16.74 -4.14 -7.48
C ILE A 373 -16.08 -4.19 -8.87
N LYS A 374 -15.98 -5.40 -9.43
CA LYS A 374 -15.40 -5.66 -10.75
C LYS A 374 -16.43 -5.41 -11.88
N GLU A 375 -16.99 -4.20 -11.89
CA GLU A 375 -17.92 -3.67 -12.86
C GLU A 375 -17.65 -2.17 -13.07
N ASN A 376 -17.72 -1.72 -14.31
CA ASN A 376 -17.43 -0.32 -14.67
C ASN A 376 -16.05 0.13 -14.17
N ASP A 377 -15.07 -0.73 -14.29
CA ASP A 377 -13.72 -0.56 -13.72
C ASP A 377 -12.63 -0.43 -14.80
N HIS A 378 -12.94 -0.59 -16.07
CA HIS A 378 -11.94 -0.68 -17.14
C HIS A 378 -11.20 0.64 -17.41
N ALA A 379 -11.91 1.76 -17.51
CA ALA A 379 -11.27 3.07 -17.61
C ALA A 379 -10.62 3.47 -16.26
N MET A 380 -11.18 3.02 -15.14
CA MET A 380 -10.61 3.25 -13.81
C MET A 380 -9.28 2.51 -13.64
N ASP A 381 -9.21 1.28 -14.15
CA ASP A 381 -7.99 0.47 -14.10
C ASP A 381 -6.90 1.05 -15.02
N ASP A 382 -7.22 1.43 -16.26
CA ASP A 382 -6.23 2.06 -17.16
C ASP A 382 -5.72 3.40 -16.59
N ILE A 383 -6.58 4.23 -15.99
CA ILE A 383 -6.19 5.48 -15.31
C ILE A 383 -5.27 5.17 -14.12
N ARG A 384 -5.60 4.17 -13.32
CA ARG A 384 -4.80 3.70 -12.19
C ARG A 384 -3.42 3.18 -12.63
N TYR A 385 -3.35 2.44 -13.73
CA TYR A 385 -2.09 1.97 -14.31
C TYR A 385 -1.19 3.13 -14.72
N PHE A 386 -1.75 4.15 -15.37
CA PHE A 386 -1.02 5.35 -15.75
C PHE A 386 -0.51 6.11 -14.53
N ALA A 387 -1.38 6.38 -13.56
CA ALA A 387 -1.01 7.07 -12.33
C ALA A 387 0.13 6.34 -11.59
N ASN A 388 0.00 5.02 -11.41
CA ASN A 388 0.96 4.21 -10.66
C ASN A 388 2.31 4.04 -11.39
N THR A 389 2.29 3.92 -12.71
CA THR A 389 3.49 3.60 -13.51
C THR A 389 4.25 4.86 -13.90
N ILE A 390 3.56 5.91 -14.32
CA ILE A 390 4.16 7.12 -14.88
C ILE A 390 4.11 8.29 -13.88
N LEU A 391 2.90 8.67 -13.42
CA LEU A 391 2.74 9.91 -12.67
C LEU A 391 3.38 9.86 -11.28
N ARG A 392 3.38 8.72 -10.61
CA ARG A 392 4.05 8.53 -9.32
C ARG A 392 5.51 9.00 -9.36
N ARG A 393 6.24 8.60 -10.40
CA ARG A 393 7.64 8.99 -10.57
C ARG A 393 7.79 10.43 -11.05
N ARG A 394 6.92 10.84 -11.97
CA ARG A 394 6.99 12.15 -12.62
C ARG A 394 6.72 13.29 -11.64
N PHE A 395 5.74 13.13 -10.76
CA PHE A 395 5.37 14.14 -9.78
C PHE A 395 6.06 13.94 -8.42
N LYS A 396 7.09 13.07 -8.35
CA LYS A 396 7.85 12.75 -7.13
C LYS A 396 6.92 12.46 -5.95
N VAL A 397 5.85 11.74 -6.24
CA VAL A 397 4.93 11.30 -5.21
C VAL A 397 5.54 10.09 -4.56
N ASP A 398 6.17 10.29 -3.41
CA ASP A 398 6.67 9.20 -2.60
C ASP A 398 5.52 8.18 -2.38
N ARG A 399 5.85 6.88 -2.41
CA ARG A 399 4.95 5.91 -1.80
C ARG A 399 4.69 6.48 -0.41
N LEU A 400 3.42 6.51 -0.03
CA LEU A 400 3.12 6.63 1.39
C LEU A 400 3.87 5.44 2.00
N GLU A 401 5.04 5.74 2.53
CA GLU A 401 5.69 4.82 3.45
C GLU A 401 4.74 4.77 4.62
N ASP A 402 3.96 3.71 4.63
CA ASP A 402 3.02 3.37 5.68
C ASP A 402 3.75 3.21 7.01
#